data_d200025712280c8a1d7f607568efda95
#
_entry.id   d200025712280c8a1d7f607568efda95
#
_cell.length_a   1.000
_cell.length_b   1.000
_cell.length_c   1.000
_cell.angle_alpha   90.00
_cell.angle_beta   90.00
_cell.angle_gamma   90.00
#
_symmetry.space_group_name_H-M   'P 1'
#
loop_
_entity.id
_entity.type
_entity.pdbx_description
1 polymer ?
#
loop_
_entity_poly.entity_id
_entity_poly.type
_entity_poly.pdbx_seq_one_letter_code
_entity_poly.pdbx_strand_id
1 'polypeptide(L)'
;MHEWALAESIITAALEAADKEKLGKIIEIKISIGELQSIERDIFEFALHEIIKGHIRKLKDIKITIETEKSTLKCKNCENTWNFKDIKEKFNKDESEAIHFIPEVAFVYTRCRKCGSRDFEIVSGRGV
;
A
#
# COMPACT_ATOMS: atom_id res chain seq x y z
N MET A 1 7.79 2.35 -6.25
CA MET A 1 8.25 3.05 -7.42
C MET A 1 7.21 3.87 -8.19
N HIS A 2 5.98 3.80 -7.82
CA HIS A 2 4.93 4.66 -8.40
C HIS A 2 4.42 5.64 -7.36
N GLU A 3 5.34 6.16 -6.55
CA GLU A 3 5.02 7.02 -5.42
C GLU A 3 4.27 8.28 -5.84
N TRP A 4 4.69 8.91 -6.95
CA TRP A 4 4.03 10.11 -7.46
C TRP A 4 2.63 9.81 -7.98
N ALA A 5 2.47 8.75 -8.77
CA ALA A 5 1.17 8.36 -9.29
C ALA A 5 0.22 7.97 -8.17
N LEU A 6 0.71 7.24 -7.18
CA LEU A 6 -0.08 6.85 -6.02
C LEU A 6 -0.50 8.07 -5.20
N ALA A 7 0.43 8.99 -4.94
CA ALA A 7 0.14 10.21 -4.21
C ALA A 7 -0.93 11.04 -4.93
N GLU A 8 -0.81 11.19 -6.23
CA GLU A 8 -1.80 11.91 -7.05
C GLU A 8 -3.17 11.24 -6.98
N SER A 9 -3.23 9.93 -7.07
CA SER A 9 -4.49 9.17 -6.97
C SER A 9 -5.17 9.37 -5.62
N ILE A 10 -4.40 9.37 -4.54
CA ILE A 10 -4.92 9.55 -3.19
C ILE A 10 -5.49 10.96 -3.01
N ILE A 11 -4.76 11.97 -3.43
CA ILE A 11 -5.23 13.36 -3.32
C ILE A 11 -6.46 13.59 -4.19
N THR A 12 -6.46 13.06 -5.42
CA THR A 12 -7.62 13.15 -6.32
C THR A 12 -8.85 12.50 -5.69
N ALA A 13 -8.70 11.29 -5.14
CA ALA A 13 -9.79 10.58 -4.49
C ALA A 13 -10.33 11.35 -3.28
N ALA A 14 -9.44 11.94 -2.48
CA ALA A 14 -9.84 12.74 -1.32
C ALA A 14 -10.63 13.99 -1.73
N LEU A 15 -10.17 14.68 -2.79
CA LEU A 15 -10.86 15.86 -3.32
C LEU A 15 -12.22 15.50 -3.90
N GLU A 16 -12.32 14.40 -4.64
CA GLU A 16 -13.59 13.92 -5.19
C GLU A 16 -14.58 13.57 -4.07
N ALA A 17 -14.11 12.89 -3.03
CA ALA A 17 -14.95 12.56 -1.87
C ALA A 17 -15.44 13.82 -1.16
N ALA A 18 -14.59 14.82 -1.01
CA ALA A 18 -14.97 16.10 -0.40
C ALA A 18 -16.02 16.83 -1.22
N ASP A 19 -15.88 16.83 -2.56
CA ASP A 19 -16.87 17.46 -3.44
C ASP A 19 -18.21 16.73 -3.38
N LYS A 20 -18.18 15.41 -3.37
CA LYS A 20 -19.38 14.59 -3.28
C LYS A 20 -20.17 14.83 -1.99
N GLU A 21 -19.44 14.98 -0.88
CA GLU A 21 -20.03 15.26 0.44
C GLU A 21 -20.24 16.77 0.68
N LYS A 22 -19.93 17.61 -0.30
CA LYS A 22 -20.06 19.08 -0.23
C LYS A 22 -19.26 19.69 0.91
N LEU A 23 -18.08 19.15 1.17
CA LEU A 23 -17.17 19.68 2.18
C LEU A 23 -16.33 20.82 1.61
N GLY A 24 -16.21 21.91 2.35
CA GLY A 24 -15.41 23.06 1.91
C GLY A 24 -13.92 22.89 2.09
N LYS A 25 -13.50 22.02 3.02
CA LYS A 25 -12.10 21.83 3.37
C LYS A 25 -11.88 20.44 3.93
N ILE A 26 -10.72 19.88 3.63
CA ILE A 26 -10.26 18.62 4.22
C ILE A 26 -9.26 18.96 5.34
N ILE A 27 -9.45 18.39 6.51
CA ILE A 27 -8.57 18.66 7.66
C ILE A 27 -7.58 17.52 7.92
N GLU A 28 -7.93 16.29 7.57
CA GLU A 28 -7.06 15.14 7.76
C GLU A 28 -7.29 14.09 6.68
N ILE A 29 -6.19 13.46 6.25
CA ILE A 29 -6.23 12.28 5.39
C ILE A 29 -5.43 11.19 6.09
N LYS A 30 -6.04 10.04 6.30
CA LYS A 30 -5.35 8.83 6.79
C LYS A 30 -5.11 7.90 5.62
N ILE A 31 -3.87 7.48 5.46
CA ILE A 31 -3.45 6.60 4.38
C ILE A 31 -2.95 5.30 4.98
N SER A 32 -3.57 4.18 4.62
CA SER A 32 -3.12 2.85 5.01
C SER A 32 -2.50 2.18 3.80
N ILE A 33 -1.21 1.91 3.84
CA ILE A 33 -0.48 1.31 2.74
C ILE A 33 -0.16 -0.14 3.07
N GLY A 34 -0.59 -1.06 2.21
CA GLY A 34 -0.27 -2.47 2.36
C GLY A 34 1.22 -2.73 2.21
N GLU A 35 1.75 -3.62 3.03
CA GLU A 35 3.18 -3.96 3.03
C GLU A 35 3.66 -4.48 1.67
N LEU A 36 2.78 -5.12 0.90
CA LEU A 36 3.11 -5.63 -0.43
C LEU A 36 3.33 -4.54 -1.48
N GLN A 37 2.93 -3.31 -1.21
CA GLN A 37 3.11 -2.20 -2.14
C GLN A 37 4.55 -1.76 -2.32
N SER A 38 5.43 -2.08 -1.38
CA SER A 38 6.88 -1.76 -1.47
C SER A 38 7.16 -0.29 -1.80
N ILE A 39 6.47 0.62 -1.15
CA ILE A 39 6.58 2.06 -1.39
C ILE A 39 7.80 2.64 -0.68
N GLU A 40 8.56 3.48 -1.36
CA GLU A 40 9.61 4.28 -0.76
C GLU A 40 8.95 5.48 -0.07
N ARG A 41 8.88 5.44 1.24
CA ARG A 41 8.12 6.38 2.04
C ARG A 41 8.56 7.83 1.88
N ASP A 42 9.86 8.08 1.84
CA ASP A 42 10.40 9.44 1.71
C ASP A 42 9.97 10.09 0.41
N ILE A 43 10.03 9.35 -0.69
CA ILE A 43 9.63 9.83 -2.01
C ILE A 43 8.12 10.06 -2.02
N PHE A 44 7.36 9.16 -1.45
CA PHE A 44 5.91 9.25 -1.37
C PHE A 44 5.47 10.47 -0.57
N GLU A 45 6.06 10.70 0.60
CA GLU A 45 5.77 11.87 1.43
C GLU A 45 6.10 13.18 0.72
N PHE A 46 7.26 13.22 0.04
CA PHE A 46 7.64 14.38 -0.74
C PHE A 46 6.62 14.67 -1.86
N ALA A 47 6.20 13.63 -2.58
CA ALA A 47 5.20 13.76 -3.64
C ALA A 47 3.87 14.28 -3.09
N LEU A 48 3.41 13.77 -1.94
CA LEU A 48 2.19 14.25 -1.30
C LEU A 48 2.27 15.75 -0.98
N HIS A 49 3.36 16.18 -0.39
CA HIS A 49 3.55 17.59 -0.05
C HIS A 49 3.55 18.49 -1.28
N GLU A 50 4.21 18.09 -2.35
CA GLU A 50 4.25 18.87 -3.59
C GLU A 50 2.87 18.96 -4.25
N ILE A 51 2.11 17.87 -4.26
CA ILE A 51 0.76 17.87 -4.84
C ILE A 51 -0.19 18.73 -4.00
N ILE A 52 -0.09 18.65 -2.67
CA ILE A 52 -0.91 19.43 -1.77
C ILE A 52 -0.71 20.94 -1.97
N LYS A 53 0.51 21.38 -2.26
CA LYS A 53 0.78 22.79 -2.55
C LYS A 53 -0.04 23.35 -3.71
N GLY A 54 -0.41 22.49 -4.66
CA GLY A 54 -1.25 22.86 -5.79
C GLY A 54 -2.74 23.01 -5.46
N HIS A 55 -3.16 22.61 -4.26
CA HIS A 55 -4.56 22.59 -3.85
C HIS A 55 -4.79 23.34 -2.52
N ILE A 56 -4.18 24.50 -2.39
CA ILE A 56 -4.19 25.29 -1.13
C ILE A 56 -5.60 25.53 -0.58
N ARG A 57 -6.59 25.79 -1.44
CA ARG A 57 -7.94 26.13 -0.99
C ARG A 57 -8.58 25.06 -0.11
N LYS A 58 -8.43 23.77 -0.50
CA LYS A 58 -9.07 22.65 0.20
C LYS A 58 -8.14 21.92 1.14
N LEU A 59 -6.82 22.04 0.92
CA LEU A 59 -5.82 21.23 1.62
C LEU A 59 -4.84 22.04 2.47
N LYS A 60 -5.13 23.30 2.74
CA LYS A 60 -4.28 24.13 3.58
C LYS A 60 -4.26 23.59 5.02
N ASP A 61 -3.06 23.45 5.56
CA ASP A 61 -2.85 22.96 6.94
C ASP A 61 -3.40 21.56 7.18
N ILE A 62 -3.46 20.74 6.12
CA ILE A 62 -3.94 19.36 6.22
C ILE A 62 -2.98 18.50 7.04
N LYS A 63 -3.55 17.63 7.86
CA LYS A 63 -2.80 16.61 8.57
C LYS A 63 -2.82 15.32 7.76
N ILE A 64 -1.64 14.74 7.54
CA ILE A 64 -1.52 13.46 6.84
C ILE A 64 -0.94 12.43 7.79
N THR A 65 -1.65 11.31 7.93
CA THR A 65 -1.20 10.18 8.72
C THR A 65 -1.01 9.00 7.79
N ILE A 66 0.18 8.40 7.81
CA ILE A 66 0.51 7.24 6.97
C ILE A 66 0.77 6.05 7.87
N GLU A 67 0.01 4.98 7.64
CA GLU A 67 0.15 3.73 8.38
C GLU A 67 0.49 2.61 7.41
N THR A 68 1.27 1.63 7.86
CA THR A 68 1.55 0.44 7.07
C THR A 68 0.68 -0.71 7.57
N GLU A 69 -0.09 -1.31 6.68
CA GLU A 69 -0.87 -2.49 6.96
C GLU A 69 -0.01 -3.72 6.71
N LYS A 70 0.15 -4.55 7.73
CA LYS A 70 0.92 -5.79 7.63
C LYS A 70 0.25 -6.77 6.67
N SER A 71 1.06 -7.41 5.84
CA SER A 71 0.58 -8.43 4.94
C SER A 71 0.66 -9.80 5.60
N THR A 72 -0.46 -10.51 5.58
CA THR A 72 -0.56 -11.87 6.09
C THR A 72 -0.99 -12.80 4.97
N LEU A 73 -0.31 -13.92 4.87
CA LEU A 73 -0.56 -14.96 3.88
C LEU A 73 -1.14 -16.19 4.58
N LYS A 74 -2.11 -16.84 3.95
CA LYS A 74 -2.76 -18.03 4.50
C LYS A 74 -2.73 -19.17 3.49
N CYS A 75 -2.21 -20.32 3.89
CA CYS A 75 -2.20 -21.50 3.05
C CYS A 75 -3.62 -22.06 2.90
N LYS A 76 -4.05 -22.29 1.66
CA LYS A 76 -5.35 -22.89 1.39
C LYS A 76 -5.42 -24.36 1.70
N ASN A 77 -4.26 -25.02 1.75
CA ASN A 77 -4.18 -26.46 1.99
C ASN A 77 -4.20 -26.83 3.48
N CYS A 78 -3.38 -26.17 4.31
CA CYS A 78 -3.25 -26.50 5.74
C CYS A 78 -3.69 -25.37 6.67
N GLU A 79 -4.15 -24.25 6.14
CA GLU A 79 -4.59 -23.06 6.88
C GLU A 79 -3.49 -22.37 7.71
N ASN A 80 -2.23 -22.76 7.53
CA ASN A 80 -1.12 -22.07 8.17
C ASN A 80 -1.03 -20.61 7.70
N THR A 81 -0.77 -19.70 8.62
CA THR A 81 -0.60 -18.28 8.29
C THR A 81 0.82 -17.84 8.57
N TRP A 82 1.31 -16.89 7.77
CA TRP A 82 2.62 -16.27 8.01
C TRP A 82 2.61 -14.83 7.53
N ASN A 83 3.56 -14.05 8.00
CA ASN A 83 3.68 -12.64 7.67
C ASN A 83 4.63 -12.44 6.49
N PHE A 84 4.30 -11.51 5.61
CA PHE A 84 5.17 -11.14 4.50
C PHE A 84 6.54 -10.63 5.01
N LYS A 85 6.57 -9.95 6.13
CA LYS A 85 7.79 -9.46 6.75
C LYS A 85 8.83 -10.57 6.98
N ASP A 86 8.38 -11.78 7.29
CA ASP A 86 9.26 -12.92 7.56
C ASP A 86 9.98 -13.42 6.31
N ILE A 87 9.43 -13.15 5.13
CA ILE A 87 10.01 -13.61 3.85
C ILE A 87 10.50 -12.47 2.97
N LYS A 88 10.20 -11.22 3.30
CA LYS A 88 10.52 -10.03 2.51
C LYS A 88 12.00 -9.92 2.16
N GLU A 89 12.87 -10.23 3.09
CA GLU A 89 14.32 -10.11 2.92
C GLU A 89 14.88 -11.12 1.93
N LYS A 90 14.11 -12.15 1.58
CA LYS A 90 14.50 -13.17 0.62
C LYS A 90 14.28 -12.74 -0.82
N PHE A 91 13.60 -11.61 -1.04
CA PHE A 91 13.32 -11.10 -2.37
C PHE A 91 14.34 -10.06 -2.79
N ASN A 92 14.76 -10.12 -4.07
CA ASN A 92 15.57 -9.05 -4.63
C ASN A 92 14.67 -7.88 -5.03
N LYS A 93 15.26 -6.80 -5.53
CA LYS A 93 14.53 -5.59 -5.91
C LYS A 93 13.51 -5.84 -7.02
N ASP A 94 13.88 -6.62 -8.04
CA ASP A 94 13.01 -6.91 -9.17
C ASP A 94 11.81 -7.75 -8.74
N GLU A 95 12.03 -8.72 -7.87
CA GLU A 95 10.97 -9.55 -7.31
C GLU A 95 10.01 -8.72 -6.46
N SER A 96 10.53 -7.82 -5.65
CA SER A 96 9.73 -6.92 -4.82
C SER A 96 8.87 -5.99 -5.68
N GLU A 97 9.40 -5.49 -6.79
CA GLU A 97 8.63 -4.68 -7.73
C GLU A 97 7.53 -5.47 -8.41
N ALA A 98 7.83 -6.69 -8.82
CA ALA A 98 6.82 -7.56 -9.42
C ALA A 98 5.66 -7.80 -8.45
N ILE A 99 5.95 -8.02 -7.18
CA ILE A 99 4.93 -8.19 -6.14
C ILE A 99 4.14 -6.89 -5.92
N HIS A 100 4.79 -5.74 -6.03
CA HIS A 100 4.10 -4.45 -5.95
C HIS A 100 3.03 -4.31 -7.03
N PHE A 101 3.35 -4.66 -8.27
CA PHE A 101 2.42 -4.57 -9.39
C PHE A 101 1.33 -5.64 -9.33
N ILE A 102 1.72 -6.87 -9.06
CA ILE A 102 0.82 -8.03 -9.01
C ILE A 102 1.15 -8.81 -7.75
N PRO A 103 0.48 -8.51 -6.61
CA PRO A 103 0.78 -9.17 -5.34
C PRO A 103 0.75 -10.69 -5.40
N GLU A 104 -0.08 -11.25 -6.26
CA GLU A 104 -0.19 -12.71 -6.46
C GLU A 104 1.09 -13.34 -7.01
N VAL A 105 1.99 -12.55 -7.56
CA VAL A 105 3.31 -13.03 -8.03
C VAL A 105 4.11 -13.63 -6.87
N ALA A 106 3.81 -13.24 -5.63
CA ALA A 106 4.44 -13.85 -4.46
C ALA A 106 4.27 -15.37 -4.44
N PHE A 107 3.22 -15.91 -5.07
CA PHE A 107 3.00 -17.34 -5.19
C PHE A 107 4.16 -18.07 -5.92
N VAL A 108 4.89 -17.37 -6.77
CA VAL A 108 6.04 -17.91 -7.49
C VAL A 108 7.28 -17.97 -6.60
N TYR A 109 7.41 -17.04 -5.66
CA TYR A 109 8.63 -16.86 -4.89
C TYR A 109 8.59 -17.46 -3.48
N THR A 110 7.43 -17.86 -3.00
CA THR A 110 7.31 -18.41 -1.66
C THR A 110 6.33 -19.58 -1.60
N ARG A 111 6.38 -20.32 -0.53
CA ARG A 111 5.49 -21.45 -0.27
C ARG A 111 5.21 -21.57 1.22
N CYS A 112 4.16 -22.30 1.57
CA CYS A 112 3.85 -22.59 2.97
C CYS A 112 5.00 -23.37 3.62
N ARG A 113 5.50 -22.88 4.74
CA ARG A 113 6.59 -23.52 5.47
C ARG A 113 6.18 -24.84 6.12
N LYS A 114 4.89 -25.00 6.38
CA LYS A 114 4.36 -26.18 7.08
C LYS A 114 4.10 -27.35 6.15
N CYS A 115 3.45 -27.12 5.01
CA CYS A 115 3.07 -28.19 4.08
C CYS A 115 3.74 -28.09 2.70
N GLY A 116 4.47 -27.01 2.41
CA GLY A 116 5.15 -26.80 1.15
C GLY A 116 4.26 -26.41 -0.02
N SER A 117 2.96 -26.24 0.20
CA SER A 117 2.04 -25.82 -0.84
C SER A 117 2.33 -24.40 -1.31
N ARG A 118 2.11 -24.14 -2.59
CA ARG A 118 2.17 -22.79 -3.17
C ARG A 118 0.78 -22.21 -3.34
N ASP A 119 -0.25 -22.90 -2.90
CA ASP A 119 -1.63 -22.47 -3.00
C ASP A 119 -2.03 -21.74 -1.71
N PHE A 120 -1.81 -20.45 -1.68
CA PHE A 120 -2.12 -19.59 -0.56
C PHE A 120 -2.83 -18.32 -1.01
N GLU A 121 -3.43 -17.60 -0.07
CA GLU A 121 -4.11 -16.33 -0.34
C GLU A 121 -3.51 -15.21 0.49
N ILE A 122 -3.66 -13.99 -0.01
CA ILE A 122 -3.25 -12.78 0.70
C ILE A 122 -4.45 -12.30 1.51
N VAL A 123 -4.34 -12.35 2.83
CA VAL A 123 -5.43 -12.00 3.74
C VAL A 123 -5.48 -10.49 3.99
N SER A 124 -4.34 -9.83 4.03
CA SER A 124 -4.25 -8.41 4.33
C SER A 124 -3.01 -7.77 3.71
N GLY A 125 -2.98 -6.43 3.67
CA GLY A 125 -1.80 -5.67 3.26
C GLY A 125 -1.53 -5.66 1.75
N ARG A 126 -2.54 -5.91 0.93
CA ARG A 126 -2.39 -5.95 -0.53
C ARG A 126 -2.40 -4.57 -1.17
N GLY A 127 -3.27 -3.68 -0.72
CA GLY A 127 -3.54 -2.41 -1.38
C GLY A 127 -3.36 -1.18 -0.51
N VAL A 128 -3.87 -0.08 -1.01
CA VAL A 128 -3.82 1.20 -0.32
C VAL A 128 -5.22 1.70 -0.01
#